data_d022a1e1e338984f7cffacfec7511148
#
_entry.id   d022a1e1e338984f7cffacfec7511148
#
_cell.length_a   1.000
_cell.length_b   1.000
_cell.length_c   1.000
_cell.angle_alpha   90.00
_cell.angle_beta   90.00
_cell.angle_gamma   90.00
#
_symmetry.space_group_name_H-M   'P 1'
#
loop_
_entity.id
_entity.type
_entity.pdbx_description
1 polymer ?
#
loop_
_entity_poly.entity_id
_entity_poly.type
_entity_poly.pdbx_seq_one_letter_code
_entity_poly.pdbx_strand_id
1 'polypeptide(L)'
;MTTVAAAKATAVRTKEFHFPLTVAWLGERRVAAQVEGKAAIEITPPPVFRGTDPTTWSPEDFFVAAAASCLAVTFTGLAAKAGLAYSGLKVDADGVCGRRDDGRFGFTRILLAIKIDSDNTAQARRLAEQAEENCLVSASLDLPVETVIEVNPRRPS
;
A
#
# COMPACT_ATOMS: atom_id res chain seq x y z
N MET A 1 -21.03 -37.89 -37.41
CA MET A 1 -20.59 -36.48 -37.34
C MET A 1 -21.24 -35.85 -36.12
N THR A 2 -20.54 -35.77 -35.00
CA THR A 2 -21.10 -35.27 -33.74
C THR A 2 -20.55 -33.85 -33.50
N THR A 3 -21.44 -32.86 -33.61
CA THR A 3 -21.10 -31.45 -33.38
C THR A 3 -21.02 -31.19 -31.91
N VAL A 4 -19.81 -30.90 -31.44
CA VAL A 4 -19.57 -30.46 -30.06
C VAL A 4 -19.94 -28.98 -29.98
N ALA A 5 -21.02 -28.68 -29.26
CA ALA A 5 -21.43 -27.31 -28.96
C ALA A 5 -20.41 -26.67 -28.00
N ALA A 6 -19.70 -25.62 -28.47
CA ALA A 6 -18.84 -24.81 -27.65
C ALA A 6 -19.68 -24.04 -26.64
N ALA A 7 -19.53 -24.35 -25.36
CA ALA A 7 -20.09 -23.57 -24.25
C ALA A 7 -19.50 -22.16 -24.26
N LYS A 8 -20.33 -21.15 -24.53
CA LYS A 8 -19.98 -19.73 -24.34
C LYS A 8 -19.73 -19.49 -22.86
N ALA A 9 -18.46 -19.32 -22.47
CA ALA A 9 -18.12 -18.80 -21.16
C ALA A 9 -18.70 -17.38 -21.06
N THR A 10 -19.65 -17.21 -20.16
CA THR A 10 -20.22 -15.89 -19.82
C THR A 10 -19.12 -15.11 -19.14
N ALA A 11 -18.53 -14.14 -19.85
CA ALA A 11 -17.53 -13.24 -19.25
C ALA A 11 -18.23 -12.45 -18.13
N VAL A 12 -17.79 -12.70 -16.89
CA VAL A 12 -18.18 -11.88 -15.73
C VAL A 12 -17.67 -10.48 -16.01
N ARG A 13 -18.58 -9.52 -16.27
CA ARG A 13 -18.22 -8.11 -16.39
C ARG A 13 -17.79 -7.62 -15.00
N THR A 14 -16.51 -7.66 -14.72
CA THR A 14 -15.92 -7.02 -13.54
C THR A 14 -16.01 -5.51 -13.74
N LYS A 15 -16.50 -4.81 -12.71
CA LYS A 15 -16.53 -3.35 -12.70
C LYS A 15 -15.09 -2.85 -12.62
N GLU A 16 -14.65 -2.05 -13.60
CA GLU A 16 -13.32 -1.45 -13.64
C GLU A 16 -13.33 -0.07 -12.99
N PHE A 17 -12.24 0.26 -12.30
CA PHE A 17 -12.00 1.56 -11.70
C PHE A 17 -10.68 2.11 -12.23
N HIS A 18 -10.65 3.40 -12.57
CA HIS A 18 -9.49 4.07 -13.14
C HIS A 18 -8.93 5.11 -12.17
N PHE A 19 -7.62 5.18 -12.06
CA PHE A 19 -6.89 6.12 -11.20
C PHE A 19 -5.87 6.91 -12.05
N PRO A 20 -6.31 7.87 -12.88
CA PRO A 20 -5.44 8.63 -13.77
C PRO A 20 -4.51 9.53 -12.98
N LEU A 21 -3.26 9.59 -13.41
CA LEU A 21 -2.20 10.41 -12.85
C LEU A 21 -1.28 10.87 -13.98
N THR A 22 -0.76 12.09 -13.88
CA THR A 22 0.24 12.63 -14.82
C THR A 22 1.54 12.89 -14.05
N VAL A 23 2.67 12.57 -14.67
CA VAL A 23 3.99 12.96 -14.19
C VAL A 23 4.63 13.90 -15.20
N ALA A 24 5.01 15.10 -14.78
CA ALA A 24 5.66 16.11 -15.61
C ALA A 24 7.10 16.34 -15.15
N TRP A 25 8.01 16.50 -16.11
CA TRP A 25 9.41 16.85 -15.81
C TRP A 25 9.55 18.33 -15.42
N LEU A 26 10.31 18.60 -14.36
CA LEU A 26 10.55 19.93 -13.83
C LEU A 26 11.98 20.44 -14.10
N GLY A 27 12.82 19.65 -14.70
CA GLY A 27 14.24 19.94 -14.90
C GLY A 27 15.14 18.98 -14.14
N GLU A 28 16.35 18.77 -14.63
CA GLU A 28 17.32 17.83 -14.05
C GLU A 28 16.69 16.44 -13.78
N ARG A 29 16.75 15.97 -12.55
CA ARG A 29 16.17 14.67 -12.12
C ARG A 29 14.93 14.88 -11.25
N ARG A 30 14.18 15.96 -11.48
CA ARG A 30 12.98 16.36 -10.72
C ARG A 30 11.73 16.18 -11.57
N VAL A 31 10.69 15.62 -11.01
CA VAL A 31 9.38 15.48 -11.63
C VAL A 31 8.28 15.89 -10.66
N ALA A 32 7.10 16.22 -11.16
CA ALA A 32 5.91 16.43 -10.35
C ALA A 32 4.83 15.41 -10.73
N ALA A 33 4.29 14.70 -9.75
CA ALA A 33 3.11 13.88 -9.90
C ALA A 33 1.84 14.69 -9.62
N GLN A 34 0.84 14.59 -10.48
CA GLN A 34 -0.41 15.34 -10.40
C GLN A 34 -1.61 14.42 -10.61
N VAL A 35 -2.54 14.46 -9.68
CA VAL A 35 -3.90 13.93 -9.82
C VAL A 35 -4.86 15.11 -9.85
N GLU A 36 -5.85 15.10 -10.73
CA GLU A 36 -6.84 16.16 -10.82
C GLU A 36 -7.51 16.44 -9.47
N GLY A 37 -7.61 17.70 -9.09
CA GLY A 37 -8.20 18.16 -7.83
C GLY A 37 -7.29 17.99 -6.59
N LYS A 38 -6.05 17.51 -6.74
CA LYS A 38 -5.08 17.35 -5.64
C LYS A 38 -3.86 18.25 -5.85
N ALA A 39 -3.16 18.57 -4.78
CA ALA A 39 -1.87 19.25 -4.87
C ALA A 39 -0.85 18.37 -5.61
N ALA A 40 -0.03 18.98 -6.46
CA ALA A 40 1.09 18.30 -7.08
C ALA A 40 2.14 17.91 -6.03
N ILE A 41 2.80 16.78 -6.24
CA ILE A 41 3.86 16.29 -5.37
C ILE A 41 5.15 16.24 -6.17
N GLU A 42 6.17 16.98 -5.71
CA GLU A 42 7.50 16.93 -6.30
C GLU A 42 8.21 15.63 -5.87
N ILE A 43 8.96 15.03 -6.80
CA ILE A 43 9.62 13.76 -6.64
C ILE A 43 11.04 13.87 -7.19
N THR A 44 12.01 13.38 -6.41
CA THR A 44 13.43 13.28 -6.77
C THR A 44 13.97 11.88 -6.48
N PRO A 45 15.10 11.47 -7.07
CA PRO A 45 15.75 10.24 -6.64
C PRO A 45 16.21 10.34 -5.17
N PRO A 46 16.19 9.24 -4.41
CA PRO A 46 16.74 9.24 -3.06
C PRO A 46 18.28 9.36 -3.07
N PRO A 47 18.91 9.81 -1.98
CA PRO A 47 20.37 9.96 -1.90
C PRO A 47 21.15 8.70 -2.25
N VAL A 48 20.65 7.51 -1.89
CA VAL A 48 21.24 6.21 -2.22
C VAL A 48 21.35 5.97 -3.73
N PHE A 49 20.49 6.59 -4.53
CA PHE A 49 20.52 6.58 -6.00
C PHE A 49 20.99 7.93 -6.58
N ARG A 50 21.90 8.61 -5.86
CA ARG A 50 22.51 9.88 -6.26
C ARG A 50 21.52 11.05 -6.37
N GLY A 51 20.48 11.03 -5.57
CA GLY A 51 19.63 12.20 -5.34
C GLY A 51 20.39 13.24 -4.50
N THR A 52 20.10 14.51 -4.74
CA THR A 52 20.77 15.64 -4.04
C THR A 52 19.90 16.25 -2.95
N ASP A 53 18.62 15.93 -2.92
CA ASP A 53 17.66 16.47 -1.95
C ASP A 53 17.04 15.33 -1.10
N PRO A 54 17.47 15.15 0.16
CA PRO A 54 16.94 14.12 1.04
C PRO A 54 15.58 14.50 1.66
N THR A 55 15.06 15.71 1.39
CA THR A 55 13.80 16.19 1.99
C THR A 55 12.60 16.02 1.07
N THR A 56 12.84 15.73 -0.21
CA THR A 56 11.81 15.51 -1.21
C THR A 56 11.49 14.01 -1.31
N TRP A 57 10.23 13.69 -1.53
CA TRP A 57 9.79 12.30 -1.71
C TRP A 57 10.47 11.64 -2.91
N SER A 58 10.77 10.36 -2.80
CA SER A 58 11.30 9.54 -3.89
C SER A 58 10.23 8.59 -4.44
N PRO A 59 10.42 8.01 -5.65
CA PRO A 59 9.55 6.95 -6.16
C PRO A 59 9.47 5.75 -5.22
N GLU A 60 10.59 5.43 -4.55
CA GLU A 60 10.69 4.35 -3.58
C GLU A 60 9.83 4.62 -2.35
N ASP A 61 9.81 5.87 -1.85
CA ASP A 61 8.94 6.27 -0.75
C ASP A 61 7.47 6.10 -1.12
N PHE A 62 7.06 6.48 -2.34
CA PHE A 62 5.70 6.28 -2.80
C PHE A 62 5.31 4.81 -2.90
N PHE A 63 6.21 3.96 -3.35
CA PHE A 63 5.96 2.53 -3.45
C PHE A 63 5.68 1.91 -2.06
N VAL A 64 6.51 2.25 -1.07
CA VAL A 64 6.34 1.78 0.31
C VAL A 64 5.12 2.44 0.97
N ALA A 65 4.94 3.74 0.77
CA ALA A 65 3.80 4.49 1.31
C ALA A 65 2.46 3.97 0.77
N ALA A 66 2.40 3.52 -0.49
CA ALA A 66 1.19 2.94 -1.06
C ALA A 66 0.76 1.67 -0.30
N ALA A 67 1.68 0.77 0.03
CA ALA A 67 1.38 -0.43 0.80
C ALA A 67 0.96 -0.09 2.24
N ALA A 68 1.73 0.77 2.92
CA ALA A 68 1.45 1.16 4.30
C ALA A 68 0.12 1.92 4.45
N SER A 69 -0.14 2.89 3.57
CA SER A 69 -1.38 3.67 3.60
C SER A 69 -2.60 2.82 3.23
N CYS A 70 -2.47 1.89 2.28
CA CYS A 70 -3.55 0.97 1.93
C CYS A 70 -3.94 0.11 3.13
N LEU A 71 -2.99 -0.49 3.84
CA LEU A 71 -3.25 -1.25 5.06
C LEU A 71 -3.97 -0.40 6.11
N ALA A 72 -3.46 0.82 6.39
CA ALA A 72 -4.06 1.73 7.36
C ALA A 72 -5.49 2.13 6.99
N VAL A 73 -5.74 2.56 5.74
CA VAL A 73 -7.07 2.98 5.28
C VAL A 73 -8.05 1.82 5.26
N THR A 74 -7.62 0.61 4.86
CA THR A 74 -8.47 -0.59 4.91
C THR A 74 -8.85 -0.93 6.33
N PHE A 75 -7.90 -0.87 7.29
CA PHE A 75 -8.20 -1.06 8.70
C PHE A 75 -9.23 -0.03 9.21
N THR A 76 -9.04 1.27 8.92
CA THR A 76 -9.98 2.31 9.38
C THR A 76 -11.39 2.09 8.85
N GLY A 77 -11.54 1.64 7.60
CA GLY A 77 -12.83 1.31 7.01
C GLY A 77 -13.50 0.11 7.70
N LEU A 78 -12.74 -0.96 7.98
CA LEU A 78 -13.23 -2.13 8.70
C LEU A 78 -13.58 -1.81 10.15
N ALA A 79 -12.74 -1.02 10.83
CA ALA A 79 -12.97 -0.57 12.21
C ALA A 79 -14.26 0.27 12.32
N ALA A 80 -14.48 1.21 11.42
CA ALA A 80 -15.69 2.02 11.36
C ALA A 80 -16.94 1.14 11.15
N LYS A 81 -16.89 0.21 10.20
CA LYS A 81 -17.99 -0.73 9.93
C LYS A 81 -18.31 -1.64 11.13
N ALA A 82 -17.29 -2.04 11.89
CA ALA A 82 -17.42 -2.94 13.04
C ALA A 82 -17.71 -2.19 14.36
N GLY A 83 -17.74 -0.85 14.35
CA GLY A 83 -17.91 -0.04 15.56
C GLY A 83 -16.75 -0.16 16.55
N LEU A 84 -15.53 -0.48 16.08
CA LEU A 84 -14.35 -0.57 16.94
C LEU A 84 -13.92 0.83 17.38
N ALA A 85 -13.82 1.06 18.69
CA ALA A 85 -13.18 2.24 19.25
C ALA A 85 -11.67 2.04 19.38
N TYR A 86 -10.89 2.97 18.84
CA TYR A 86 -9.44 3.03 18.99
C TYR A 86 -8.99 4.49 19.11
N SER A 87 -7.83 4.73 19.75
CA SER A 87 -7.29 6.07 20.00
C SER A 87 -5.99 6.34 19.25
N GLY A 88 -5.35 5.31 18.72
CA GLY A 88 -4.11 5.42 17.96
C GLY A 88 -4.05 4.38 16.85
N LEU A 89 -3.52 4.81 15.70
CA LEU A 89 -3.20 3.96 14.56
C LEU A 89 -1.90 4.48 13.94
N LYS A 90 -0.93 3.61 13.79
CA LYS A 90 0.32 3.91 13.10
C LYS A 90 0.76 2.69 12.30
N VAL A 91 1.29 2.92 11.10
CA VAL A 91 1.97 1.90 10.32
C VAL A 91 3.39 2.37 10.07
N ASP A 92 4.36 1.67 10.64
CA ASP A 92 5.77 1.79 10.27
C ASP A 92 6.02 0.85 9.09
N ALA A 93 6.78 1.29 8.10
CA ALA A 93 7.03 0.51 6.89
C ALA A 93 8.49 0.63 6.45
N ASP A 94 9.02 -0.46 5.89
CA ASP A 94 10.36 -0.52 5.31
C ASP A 94 10.32 -1.32 4.00
N GLY A 95 10.85 -0.73 2.92
CA GLY A 95 10.98 -1.36 1.62
C GLY A 95 12.43 -1.80 1.38
N VAL A 96 12.66 -3.09 1.27
CA VAL A 96 13.99 -3.66 1.09
C VAL A 96 14.30 -3.84 -0.40
N CYS A 97 15.33 -3.14 -0.88
CA CYS A 97 15.83 -3.28 -2.24
C CYS A 97 17.08 -4.18 -2.29
N GLY A 98 17.16 -4.98 -3.33
CA GLY A 98 18.28 -5.89 -3.55
C GLY A 98 18.22 -6.56 -4.94
N ARG A 99 19.09 -7.53 -5.14
CA ARG A 99 19.06 -8.36 -6.36
C ARG A 99 17.95 -9.41 -6.21
N ARG A 100 17.02 -9.40 -7.15
CA ARG A 100 15.91 -10.37 -7.23
C ARG A 100 16.40 -11.68 -7.87
N ASP A 101 15.60 -12.73 -7.77
CA ASP A 101 15.89 -14.06 -8.33
C ASP A 101 16.05 -14.02 -9.85
N ASP A 102 15.38 -13.09 -10.53
CA ASP A 102 15.49 -12.84 -11.96
C ASP A 102 16.79 -12.07 -12.36
N GLY A 103 17.65 -11.77 -11.38
CA GLY A 103 18.92 -11.06 -11.56
C GLY A 103 18.79 -9.53 -11.62
N ARG A 104 17.58 -8.96 -11.67
CA ARG A 104 17.36 -7.51 -11.67
C ARG A 104 17.47 -6.94 -10.26
N PHE A 105 17.86 -5.67 -10.16
CA PHE A 105 17.80 -4.91 -8.92
C PHE A 105 16.39 -4.32 -8.75
N GLY A 106 15.81 -4.44 -7.56
CA GLY A 106 14.48 -3.93 -7.25
C GLY A 106 14.06 -4.26 -5.82
N PHE A 107 12.81 -3.96 -5.48
CA PHE A 107 12.27 -4.38 -4.19
C PHE A 107 12.19 -5.90 -4.10
N THR A 108 12.68 -6.44 -2.99
CA THR A 108 12.65 -7.87 -2.67
C THR A 108 11.57 -8.21 -1.65
N ARG A 109 11.21 -7.27 -0.77
CA ARG A 109 10.10 -7.37 0.19
C ARG A 109 9.70 -6.01 0.72
N ILE A 110 8.52 -5.94 1.33
CA ILE A 110 8.05 -4.82 2.16
C ILE A 110 7.75 -5.36 3.56
N LEU A 111 8.23 -4.65 4.58
CA LEU A 111 7.94 -4.93 5.99
C LEU A 111 6.96 -3.87 6.48
N LEU A 112 5.84 -4.30 7.08
CA LEU A 112 4.84 -3.42 7.67
C LEU A 112 4.67 -3.75 9.15
N ALA A 113 4.59 -2.74 10.01
CA ALA A 113 4.24 -2.90 11.42
C ALA A 113 3.06 -1.99 11.75
N ILE A 114 1.85 -2.56 11.85
CA ILE A 114 0.66 -1.82 12.23
C ILE A 114 0.51 -1.83 13.75
N LYS A 115 0.41 -0.66 14.37
CA LYS A 115 0.22 -0.43 15.80
C LYS A 115 -1.12 0.21 16.05
N ILE A 116 -1.92 -0.39 16.93
CA ILE A 116 -3.29 0.03 17.22
C ILE A 116 -3.47 0.14 18.74
N ASP A 117 -4.00 1.25 19.20
CA ASP A 117 -4.36 1.45 20.60
C ASP A 117 -5.87 1.30 20.78
N SER A 118 -6.31 0.16 21.34
CA SER A 118 -7.73 -0.18 21.54
C SER A 118 -7.92 -1.06 22.77
N ASP A 119 -8.97 -0.80 23.55
CA ASP A 119 -9.31 -1.65 24.70
C ASP A 119 -9.89 -3.00 24.28
N ASN A 120 -10.47 -3.07 23.07
CA ASN A 120 -10.89 -4.34 22.48
C ASN A 120 -9.77 -4.92 21.59
N THR A 121 -8.71 -5.37 22.24
CA THR A 121 -7.48 -5.85 21.57
C THR A 121 -7.73 -7.03 20.64
N ALA A 122 -8.64 -7.94 21.02
CA ALA A 122 -8.98 -9.11 20.21
C ALA A 122 -9.70 -8.72 18.90
N GLN A 123 -10.65 -7.79 18.96
CA GLN A 123 -11.36 -7.29 17.78
C GLN A 123 -10.40 -6.48 16.90
N ALA A 124 -9.58 -5.60 17.49
CA ALA A 124 -8.62 -4.80 16.75
C ALA A 124 -7.64 -5.68 15.96
N ARG A 125 -7.12 -6.74 16.58
CA ARG A 125 -6.24 -7.71 15.91
C ARG A 125 -6.91 -8.40 14.73
N ARG A 126 -8.12 -8.94 14.92
CA ARG A 126 -8.87 -9.58 13.82
C ARG A 126 -9.14 -8.63 12.66
N LEU A 127 -9.47 -7.36 12.94
CA LEU A 127 -9.70 -6.37 11.89
C LEU A 127 -8.41 -5.95 11.19
N ALA A 128 -7.25 -5.97 11.87
CA ALA A 128 -5.96 -5.74 11.25
C ALA A 128 -5.56 -6.90 10.32
N GLU A 129 -5.78 -8.15 10.73
CA GLU A 129 -5.61 -9.35 9.90
C GLU A 129 -6.50 -9.29 8.65
N GLN A 130 -7.77 -8.93 8.80
CA GLN A 130 -8.68 -8.73 7.68
C GLN A 130 -8.24 -7.58 6.76
N ALA A 131 -7.66 -6.51 7.33
CA ALA A 131 -7.15 -5.39 6.54
C ALA A 131 -5.94 -5.81 5.69
N GLU A 132 -5.06 -6.64 6.21
CA GLU A 132 -3.94 -7.22 5.47
C GLU A 132 -4.45 -8.08 4.30
N GLU A 133 -5.38 -9.00 4.55
CA GLU A 133 -5.98 -9.87 3.53
C GLU A 133 -6.71 -9.09 2.42
N ASN A 134 -7.31 -7.94 2.76
CA ASN A 134 -8.07 -7.10 1.83
C ASN A 134 -7.28 -5.89 1.29
N CYS A 135 -5.98 -5.79 1.57
CA CYS A 135 -5.14 -4.71 1.08
C CYS A 135 -4.94 -4.82 -0.43
N LEU A 136 -5.62 -3.95 -1.20
CA LEU A 136 -5.55 -3.94 -2.66
C LEU A 136 -4.13 -3.81 -3.20
N VAL A 137 -3.33 -2.92 -2.59
CA VAL A 137 -1.94 -2.68 -3.02
C VAL A 137 -1.10 -3.91 -2.78
N SER A 138 -1.11 -4.48 -1.57
CA SER A 138 -0.32 -5.68 -1.25
C SER A 138 -0.71 -6.86 -2.12
N ALA A 139 -2.01 -7.06 -2.37
CA ALA A 139 -2.52 -8.11 -3.25
C ALA A 139 -2.10 -7.95 -4.73
N SER A 140 -1.68 -6.75 -5.14
CA SER A 140 -1.25 -6.44 -6.51
C SER A 140 0.26 -6.54 -6.70
N LEU A 141 1.03 -6.81 -5.64
CA LEU A 141 2.49 -6.88 -5.68
C LEU A 141 2.97 -8.32 -5.87
N ASP A 142 3.93 -8.51 -6.78
CA ASP A 142 4.64 -9.78 -6.97
C ASP A 142 5.94 -9.80 -6.14
N LEU A 143 5.79 -9.55 -4.84
CA LEU A 143 6.85 -9.66 -3.83
C LEU A 143 6.24 -9.87 -2.44
N PRO A 144 6.97 -10.48 -1.49
CA PRO A 144 6.50 -10.65 -0.12
C PRO A 144 6.20 -9.31 0.57
N VAL A 145 5.02 -9.21 1.17
CA VAL A 145 4.66 -8.15 2.12
C VAL A 145 4.46 -8.81 3.48
N GLU A 146 5.36 -8.52 4.41
CA GLU A 146 5.37 -9.12 5.74
C GLU A 146 4.78 -8.13 6.74
N THR A 147 3.71 -8.51 7.45
CA THR A 147 3.01 -7.62 8.37
C THR A 147 3.13 -8.12 9.81
N VAL A 148 3.52 -7.22 10.72
CA VAL A 148 3.48 -7.41 12.17
C VAL A 148 2.34 -6.57 12.73
N ILE A 149 1.47 -7.18 13.56
CA ILE A 149 0.32 -6.53 14.18
C ILE A 149 0.56 -6.40 15.68
N GLU A 150 0.65 -5.16 16.15
CA GLU A 150 0.76 -4.79 17.55
C GLU A 150 -0.54 -4.12 18.00
N VAL A 151 -1.17 -4.65 19.04
CA VAL A 151 -2.35 -4.02 19.62
C VAL A 151 -2.10 -3.77 21.10
N ASN A 152 -2.23 -2.52 21.52
CA ASN A 152 -2.04 -2.09 22.89
C ASN A 152 -3.38 -1.59 23.49
N PRO A 153 -3.59 -1.69 24.81
CA PRO A 153 -4.66 -0.98 25.47
C PRO A 153 -4.55 0.53 25.23
N ARG A 154 -5.70 1.23 25.19
CA ARG A 154 -5.69 2.68 25.04
C ARG A 154 -4.90 3.32 26.19
N ARG A 155 -4.06 4.30 25.86
CA ARG A 155 -3.41 5.10 26.90
C ARG A 155 -4.47 5.98 27.58
N PRO A 156 -4.48 6.08 28.92
CA PRO A 156 -5.31 7.08 29.58
C PRO A 156 -4.90 8.47 29.09
N SER A 157 -5.91 9.28 28.75
CA SER A 157 -5.77 10.71 28.40
C SER A 157 -5.36 11.55 29.58
#